data_04fe92996a79034c73f79632c09d0094
#
_entry.id   04fe92996a79034c73f79632c09d0094
#
_cell.length_a   1.000
_cell.length_b   1.000
_cell.length_c   1.000
_cell.angle_alpha   90.00
_cell.angle_beta   90.00
_cell.angle_gamma   90.00
#
_symmetry.space_group_name_H-M   'P 1'
#
loop_
_entity.id
_entity.type
_entity.pdbx_description
1 polymer ?
#
loop_
_entity_poly.entity_id
_entity_poly.type
_entity_poly.pdbx_seq_one_letter_code
_entity_poly.pdbx_strand_id
1 'polypeptide(L)'
;MIERSSGILMPISSLPSPHGIGTMGKAAYDFADFLAAAGQKYWQLLPLGPTSYGDSPYQSFSSFAGNPYFIDLDLLVKDKLLTRAEVNACDWGDDPRYVDYGKIYASRFTLLEKAKARGFTRDREAVAAFERENERWLPNYALFMALKRHFGMKSWTEWDDEDIRCRTSGEVIERYRAELHEDVELFTYIQFLFFRQWEALKAYIHSLGIRIIGDLPIYVAMDSADVWAEPEMFQLDEHNVPTEVSGVPPDCFSEDGQLWGNPLYNYEAMAKDGFGWWIRRIGGAQKLYDVIRIDHFRGFESYWAIPYGETTAKNGRWVKGPGMSLVGVLTAWFRDLDFIAEDLGYPSPEVVQLLSDSGLPGMKVLEFAFDSRDPSDYLPHSCNFNSICYTGTHDNAPLALWRTEADKADIAFAKKYLGLNDEEGFNAGIIRGGMSCQSRLFVAQMQDYLGLGKGCRMNTPGTSSGNWQWRMLSGEASKKLAKSIHETTRIYGRL
;
A
#
# COMPACT_ATOMS: atom_id res chain seq x y z
N MET A 1 14.96 2.35 -15.36
CA MET A 1 14.79 3.77 -14.92
C MET A 1 13.44 4.30 -15.35
N ILE A 2 12.75 5.03 -14.47
CA ILE A 2 11.50 5.72 -14.79
C ILE A 2 11.79 6.80 -15.83
N GLU A 3 11.11 6.76 -16.97
CA GLU A 3 11.20 7.77 -18.01
C GLU A 3 10.18 8.90 -17.77
N ARG A 4 10.28 10.02 -18.54
CA ARG A 4 9.32 11.12 -18.45
C ARG A 4 7.93 10.63 -18.86
N SER A 5 7.01 10.57 -17.91
CA SER A 5 5.70 9.95 -18.09
C SER A 5 4.69 10.40 -17.03
N SER A 6 3.51 9.83 -17.06
CA SER A 6 2.48 10.05 -16.04
C SER A 6 1.79 8.75 -15.61
N GLY A 7 1.13 8.79 -14.46
CA GLY A 7 0.37 7.72 -13.88
C GLY A 7 -0.82 8.19 -13.05
N ILE A 8 -1.64 7.25 -12.65
CA ILE A 8 -2.81 7.50 -11.78
C ILE A 8 -2.71 6.63 -10.54
N LEU A 9 -2.94 7.27 -9.37
CA LEU A 9 -3.11 6.57 -8.09
C LEU A 9 -4.58 6.13 -7.97
N MET A 10 -4.79 4.82 -7.90
CA MET A 10 -6.12 4.21 -7.76
C MET A 10 -5.99 2.83 -7.08
N PRO A 11 -6.38 2.68 -5.80
CA PRO A 11 -6.33 1.40 -5.12
C PRO A 11 -7.25 0.35 -5.75
N ILE A 12 -6.88 -0.92 -5.66
CA ILE A 12 -7.77 -2.03 -6.08
C ILE A 12 -9.09 -1.99 -5.32
N SER A 13 -9.05 -1.76 -3.99
CA SER A 13 -10.25 -1.64 -3.15
C SER A 13 -11.26 -0.61 -3.64
N SER A 14 -10.76 0.44 -4.31
CA SER A 14 -11.57 1.58 -4.79
C SER A 14 -12.17 1.37 -6.20
N LEU A 15 -11.91 0.25 -6.85
CA LEU A 15 -12.52 -0.06 -8.14
C LEU A 15 -14.02 -0.40 -7.97
N PRO A 16 -14.86 -0.14 -8.98
CA PRO A 16 -16.25 -0.53 -8.97
C PRO A 16 -16.40 -2.05 -8.80
N SER A 17 -17.34 -2.48 -7.99
CA SER A 17 -17.62 -3.91 -7.81
C SER A 17 -19.05 -4.11 -7.31
N PRO A 18 -19.75 -5.14 -7.77
CA PRO A 18 -21.04 -5.53 -7.21
C PRO A 18 -20.90 -6.29 -5.87
N HIS A 19 -19.66 -6.58 -5.44
CA HIS A 19 -19.35 -7.42 -4.28
C HIS A 19 -18.71 -6.62 -3.13
N GLY A 20 -19.10 -5.37 -2.97
CA GLY A 20 -18.81 -4.51 -1.81
C GLY A 20 -17.42 -3.89 -1.76
N ILE A 21 -16.43 -4.42 -2.46
CA ILE A 21 -15.05 -3.92 -2.55
C ILE A 21 -14.49 -4.19 -3.93
N GLY A 22 -13.59 -3.33 -4.40
CA GLY A 22 -12.88 -3.55 -5.66
C GLY A 22 -12.03 -4.83 -5.64
N THR A 23 -11.96 -5.51 -6.78
CA THR A 23 -11.30 -6.82 -6.94
C THR A 23 -10.46 -6.87 -8.21
N MET A 24 -9.66 -7.94 -8.37
CA MET A 24 -8.83 -8.23 -9.55
C MET A 24 -9.67 -8.78 -10.73
N GLY A 25 -10.96 -8.42 -10.79
CA GLY A 25 -11.90 -8.84 -11.84
C GLY A 25 -12.05 -7.82 -12.94
N LYS A 26 -13.19 -7.89 -13.63
CA LYS A 26 -13.48 -7.09 -14.83
C LYS A 26 -13.17 -5.60 -14.66
N ALA A 27 -13.52 -5.00 -13.52
CA ALA A 27 -13.30 -3.58 -13.30
C ALA A 27 -11.82 -3.19 -13.27
N ALA A 28 -10.93 -4.09 -12.83
CA ALA A 28 -9.49 -3.87 -12.86
C ALA A 28 -8.94 -3.91 -14.31
N TYR A 29 -9.42 -4.84 -15.13
CA TYR A 29 -9.09 -4.89 -16.56
C TYR A 29 -9.62 -3.66 -17.31
N ASP A 30 -10.88 -3.27 -17.08
CA ASP A 30 -11.48 -2.07 -17.66
C ASP A 30 -10.72 -0.80 -17.27
N PHE A 31 -10.20 -0.73 -16.02
CA PHE A 31 -9.39 0.38 -15.56
C PHE A 31 -8.01 0.42 -16.21
N ALA A 32 -7.38 -0.75 -16.43
CA ALA A 32 -6.15 -0.84 -17.21
C ALA A 32 -6.34 -0.35 -18.64
N ASP A 33 -7.46 -0.70 -19.30
CA ASP A 33 -7.83 -0.20 -20.62
C ASP A 33 -8.05 1.32 -20.59
N PHE A 34 -8.69 1.85 -19.55
CA PHE A 34 -8.84 3.29 -19.36
C PHE A 34 -7.49 4.00 -19.23
N LEU A 35 -6.55 3.46 -18.45
CA LEU A 35 -5.20 4.01 -18.32
C LEU A 35 -4.46 4.04 -19.66
N ALA A 36 -4.52 2.94 -20.41
CA ALA A 36 -3.92 2.88 -21.76
C ALA A 36 -4.53 3.93 -22.69
N ALA A 37 -5.87 4.04 -22.72
CA ALA A 37 -6.58 5.03 -23.52
C ALA A 37 -6.29 6.47 -23.08
N ALA A 38 -5.98 6.69 -21.80
CA ALA A 38 -5.56 7.97 -21.22
C ALA A 38 -4.06 8.27 -21.41
N GLY A 39 -3.30 7.38 -22.06
CA GLY A 39 -1.86 7.54 -22.29
C GLY A 39 -1.01 7.43 -21.02
N GLN A 40 -1.53 6.79 -19.98
CA GLN A 40 -0.82 6.63 -18.72
C GLN A 40 0.13 5.44 -18.80
N LYS A 41 1.33 5.59 -18.23
CA LYS A 41 2.37 4.56 -18.20
C LYS A 41 2.46 3.86 -16.84
N TYR A 42 1.84 4.43 -15.81
CA TYR A 42 1.89 3.88 -14.46
C TYR A 42 0.51 3.83 -13.81
N TRP A 43 0.25 2.71 -13.17
CA TRP A 43 -0.84 2.54 -12.22
C TRP A 43 -0.25 2.45 -10.81
N GLN A 44 -0.47 3.43 -9.95
CA GLN A 44 -0.04 3.36 -8.56
C GLN A 44 -1.14 2.76 -7.70
N LEU A 45 -0.74 1.77 -6.92
CA LEU A 45 -1.57 1.04 -5.96
C LEU A 45 -1.16 1.37 -4.53
N LEU A 46 -2.06 1.12 -3.58
CA LEU A 46 -1.72 0.98 -2.17
C LEU A 46 -1.25 -0.45 -1.87
N PRO A 47 -0.69 -0.74 -0.67
CA PRO A 47 -0.25 -2.09 -0.33
C PRO A 47 -1.33 -3.13 -0.58
N LEU A 48 -0.94 -4.25 -1.19
CA LEU A 48 -1.86 -5.34 -1.56
C LEU A 48 -1.96 -6.44 -0.48
N GLY A 49 -1.36 -6.22 0.70
CA GLY A 49 -1.38 -7.17 1.81
C GLY A 49 -2.74 -7.30 2.49
N PRO A 50 -2.96 -8.41 3.23
CA PRO A 50 -4.18 -8.59 4.01
C PRO A 50 -4.27 -7.51 5.10
N THR A 51 -5.41 -6.84 5.17
CA THR A 51 -5.65 -5.78 6.16
C THR A 51 -5.96 -6.36 7.54
N SER A 52 -5.46 -5.68 8.58
CA SER A 52 -5.76 -5.99 9.97
C SER A 52 -6.71 -4.93 10.59
N TYR A 53 -6.44 -4.50 11.80
CA TYR A 53 -7.28 -3.51 12.50
C TYR A 53 -7.34 -2.17 11.76
N GLY A 54 -8.54 -1.56 11.74
CA GLY A 54 -8.78 -0.27 11.13
C GLY A 54 -8.80 -0.28 9.60
N ASP A 55 -8.84 -1.47 8.99
CA ASP A 55 -8.93 -1.68 7.53
C ASP A 55 -7.76 -1.07 6.74
N SER A 56 -6.72 -0.62 7.44
CA SER A 56 -5.57 0.05 6.85
C SER A 56 -4.71 -0.93 6.05
N PRO A 57 -4.39 -0.64 4.78
CA PRO A 57 -3.43 -1.43 4.02
C PRO A 57 -2.00 -1.34 4.56
N TYR A 58 -1.71 -0.36 5.44
CA TYR A 58 -0.40 -0.18 6.09
C TYR A 58 -0.25 -0.99 7.38
N GLN A 59 -1.34 -1.59 7.87
CA GLN A 59 -1.34 -2.52 8.99
C GLN A 59 -1.71 -3.91 8.46
N SER A 60 -0.71 -4.68 8.04
CA SER A 60 -0.92 -5.96 7.37
C SER A 60 -0.49 -7.13 8.24
N PHE A 61 -1.22 -8.25 8.15
CA PHE A 61 -0.83 -9.52 8.77
C PHE A 61 0.41 -10.16 8.14
N SER A 62 0.88 -9.67 6.99
CA SER A 62 2.09 -10.17 6.33
C SER A 62 2.60 -9.17 5.29
N SER A 63 3.92 -9.07 5.19
CA SER A 63 4.62 -8.32 4.13
C SER A 63 4.63 -9.03 2.77
N PHE A 64 4.19 -10.28 2.70
CA PHE A 64 4.30 -11.14 1.50
C PHE A 64 2.95 -11.58 0.95
N ALA A 65 1.98 -11.78 1.84
CA ALA A 65 0.68 -12.31 1.48
C ALA A 65 -0.19 -11.27 0.77
N GLY A 66 -1.07 -11.75 -0.12
CA GLY A 66 -2.06 -10.93 -0.79
C GLY A 66 -3.38 -10.86 -0.02
N ASN A 67 -4.10 -9.76 -0.20
CA ASN A 67 -5.37 -9.49 0.46
C ASN A 67 -6.50 -10.39 -0.08
N PRO A 68 -7.10 -11.26 0.74
CA PRO A 68 -8.18 -12.15 0.32
C PRO A 68 -9.40 -11.42 -0.26
N TYR A 69 -9.60 -10.17 0.14
CA TYR A 69 -10.76 -9.38 -0.30
C TYR A 69 -10.63 -8.91 -1.76
N PHE A 70 -9.43 -8.91 -2.34
CA PHE A 70 -9.20 -8.55 -3.74
C PHE A 70 -9.41 -9.72 -4.70
N ILE A 71 -9.57 -10.95 -4.20
CA ILE A 71 -9.93 -12.11 -5.03
C ILE A 71 -11.31 -11.87 -5.64
N ASP A 72 -11.39 -11.89 -6.96
CA ASP A 72 -12.64 -11.67 -7.68
C ASP A 72 -13.54 -12.91 -7.64
N LEU A 73 -14.77 -12.72 -7.18
CA LEU A 73 -15.74 -13.81 -7.01
C LEU A 73 -16.35 -14.26 -8.34
N ASP A 74 -16.47 -13.37 -9.32
CA ASP A 74 -16.97 -13.74 -10.64
C ASP A 74 -16.00 -14.65 -11.38
N LEU A 75 -14.69 -14.44 -11.21
CA LEU A 75 -13.67 -15.37 -11.69
C LEU A 75 -13.75 -16.71 -10.98
N LEU A 76 -14.03 -16.77 -9.68
CA LEU A 76 -14.25 -18.03 -8.97
C LEU A 76 -15.53 -18.76 -9.46
N VAL A 77 -16.58 -18.02 -9.81
CA VAL A 77 -17.79 -18.60 -10.45
C VAL A 77 -17.45 -19.16 -11.84
N LYS A 78 -16.71 -18.42 -12.65
CA LYS A 78 -16.23 -18.89 -13.96
C LYS A 78 -15.42 -20.17 -13.86
N ASP A 79 -14.57 -20.27 -12.84
CA ASP A 79 -13.73 -21.43 -12.55
C ASP A 79 -14.50 -22.59 -11.87
N LYS A 80 -15.81 -22.45 -11.67
CA LYS A 80 -16.70 -23.42 -10.98
C LYS A 80 -16.30 -23.70 -9.52
N LEU A 81 -15.62 -22.77 -8.89
CA LEU A 81 -15.29 -22.83 -7.46
C LEU A 81 -16.44 -22.28 -6.60
N LEU A 82 -17.23 -21.39 -7.17
CA LEU A 82 -18.46 -20.86 -6.57
C LEU A 82 -19.62 -20.97 -7.56
N THR A 83 -20.83 -20.88 -7.04
CA THR A 83 -22.04 -20.67 -7.85
C THR A 83 -22.50 -19.22 -7.76
N ARG A 84 -23.15 -18.73 -8.80
CA ARG A 84 -23.74 -17.39 -8.80
C ARG A 84 -24.73 -17.18 -7.64
N ALA A 85 -25.50 -18.23 -7.31
CA ALA A 85 -26.47 -18.19 -6.22
C ALA A 85 -25.80 -17.97 -4.85
N GLU A 86 -24.65 -18.59 -4.60
CA GLU A 86 -23.90 -18.41 -3.34
C GLU A 86 -23.38 -16.99 -3.20
N VAL A 87 -22.85 -16.41 -4.27
CA VAL A 87 -22.34 -15.03 -4.27
C VAL A 87 -23.47 -14.03 -4.07
N ASN A 88 -24.62 -14.26 -4.75
CA ASN A 88 -25.78 -13.38 -4.66
C ASN A 88 -26.54 -13.51 -3.31
N ALA A 89 -26.31 -14.56 -2.54
CA ALA A 89 -26.90 -14.74 -1.23
C ALA A 89 -26.21 -13.90 -0.13
N CYS A 90 -25.03 -13.32 -0.41
CA CYS A 90 -24.31 -12.49 0.53
C CYS A 90 -24.78 -11.03 0.47
N ASP A 91 -24.74 -10.37 1.62
CA ASP A 91 -24.97 -8.92 1.73
C ASP A 91 -23.61 -8.20 1.55
N TRP A 92 -23.54 -7.33 0.55
CA TRP A 92 -22.31 -6.59 0.18
C TRP A 92 -22.38 -5.09 0.50
N GLY A 93 -23.45 -4.63 1.15
CA GLY A 93 -23.72 -3.22 1.39
C GLY A 93 -24.57 -2.57 0.30
N ASP A 94 -25.21 -1.46 0.66
CA ASP A 94 -26.17 -0.77 -0.20
C ASP A 94 -25.53 0.44 -0.93
N ASP A 95 -24.44 0.98 -0.40
CA ASP A 95 -23.76 2.13 -1.00
C ASP A 95 -22.61 1.70 -1.93
N PRO A 96 -22.75 1.87 -3.25
CA PRO A 96 -21.66 1.52 -4.17
C PRO A 96 -20.44 2.45 -4.07
N ARG A 97 -20.55 3.60 -3.36
CA ARG A 97 -19.50 4.59 -3.20
C ARG A 97 -18.52 4.21 -2.07
N TYR A 98 -18.94 3.38 -1.11
CA TYR A 98 -18.12 3.05 0.04
C TYR A 98 -18.04 1.55 0.30
N VAL A 99 -16.91 1.11 0.82
CA VAL A 99 -16.72 -0.26 1.32
C VAL A 99 -17.35 -0.37 2.70
N ASP A 100 -18.26 -1.33 2.88
CA ASP A 100 -18.73 -1.79 4.20
C ASP A 100 -17.86 -3.00 4.61
N TYR A 101 -16.77 -2.73 5.33
CA TYR A 101 -15.85 -3.79 5.76
C TYR A 101 -16.52 -4.82 6.66
N GLY A 102 -17.50 -4.44 7.49
CA GLY A 102 -18.24 -5.39 8.34
C GLY A 102 -18.96 -6.46 7.52
N LYS A 103 -19.58 -6.08 6.40
CA LYS A 103 -20.25 -7.01 5.47
C LYS A 103 -19.25 -7.85 4.68
N ILE A 104 -18.12 -7.27 4.30
CA ILE A 104 -17.03 -8.01 3.65
C ILE A 104 -16.51 -9.11 4.59
N TYR A 105 -16.22 -8.79 5.85
CA TYR A 105 -15.73 -9.76 6.85
C TYR A 105 -16.72 -10.90 7.10
N ALA A 106 -18.02 -10.58 7.21
CA ALA A 106 -19.06 -11.58 7.44
C ALA A 106 -19.24 -12.58 6.29
N SER A 107 -18.96 -12.18 5.05
CA SER A 107 -19.31 -12.94 3.85
C SER A 107 -18.12 -13.60 3.14
N ARG A 108 -16.97 -12.93 3.08
CA ARG A 108 -15.88 -13.30 2.17
C ARG A 108 -15.26 -14.66 2.49
N PHE A 109 -14.92 -14.92 3.76
CA PHE A 109 -14.25 -16.17 4.13
C PHE A 109 -15.14 -17.39 3.94
N THR A 110 -16.44 -17.30 4.22
CA THR A 110 -17.39 -18.39 3.95
C THR A 110 -17.41 -18.81 2.47
N LEU A 111 -17.28 -17.85 1.55
CA LEU A 111 -17.17 -18.15 0.12
C LEU A 111 -15.82 -18.76 -0.23
N LEU A 112 -14.72 -18.28 0.35
CA LEU A 112 -13.39 -18.82 0.10
C LEU A 112 -13.24 -20.24 0.65
N GLU A 113 -13.88 -20.59 1.77
CA GLU A 113 -13.97 -21.97 2.28
C GLU A 113 -14.68 -22.90 1.28
N LYS A 114 -15.81 -22.46 0.71
CA LYS A 114 -16.49 -23.22 -0.36
C LYS A 114 -15.61 -23.37 -1.60
N ALA A 115 -14.87 -22.34 -1.96
CA ALA A 115 -13.93 -22.41 -3.07
C ALA A 115 -12.80 -23.42 -2.79
N LYS A 116 -12.22 -23.43 -1.57
CA LYS A 116 -11.23 -24.43 -1.14
C LYS A 116 -11.81 -25.84 -1.21
N ALA A 117 -12.99 -26.08 -0.66
CA ALA A 117 -13.61 -27.39 -0.64
C ALA A 117 -13.82 -27.98 -2.04
N ARG A 118 -14.03 -27.14 -3.07
CA ARG A 118 -14.23 -27.58 -4.46
C ARG A 118 -12.93 -27.63 -5.28
N GLY A 119 -11.98 -26.76 -4.95
CA GLY A 119 -10.81 -26.51 -5.79
C GLY A 119 -9.52 -27.14 -5.31
N PHE A 120 -9.30 -27.28 -4.01
CA PHE A 120 -7.99 -27.65 -3.46
C PHE A 120 -7.45 -28.97 -4.02
N THR A 121 -8.28 -30.03 -4.02
CA THR A 121 -7.89 -31.34 -4.58
C THR A 121 -7.69 -31.27 -6.09
N ARG A 122 -8.56 -30.51 -6.79
CA ARG A 122 -8.46 -30.33 -8.25
C ARG A 122 -7.16 -29.63 -8.66
N ASP A 123 -6.79 -28.61 -7.90
CA ASP A 123 -5.66 -27.72 -8.20
C ASP A 123 -4.36 -28.15 -7.49
N ARG A 124 -4.34 -29.36 -6.88
CA ARG A 124 -3.29 -29.86 -5.99
C ARG A 124 -1.86 -29.70 -6.52
N GLU A 125 -1.64 -30.01 -7.79
CA GLU A 125 -0.31 -29.90 -8.40
C GLU A 125 0.14 -28.44 -8.52
N ALA A 126 -0.77 -27.54 -8.91
CA ALA A 126 -0.50 -26.11 -9.01
C ALA A 126 -0.30 -25.47 -7.63
N VAL A 127 -1.09 -25.88 -6.62
CA VAL A 127 -0.92 -25.46 -5.23
C VAL A 127 0.44 -25.90 -4.71
N ALA A 128 0.85 -27.16 -4.94
CA ALA A 128 2.15 -27.66 -4.51
C ALA A 128 3.33 -26.96 -5.22
N ALA A 129 3.16 -26.51 -6.46
CA ALA A 129 4.15 -25.68 -7.14
C ALA A 129 4.24 -24.29 -6.48
N PHE A 130 3.09 -23.66 -6.21
CA PHE A 130 3.01 -22.38 -5.54
C PHE A 130 3.61 -22.42 -4.10
N GLU A 131 3.39 -23.51 -3.35
CA GLU A 131 4.01 -23.72 -2.03
C GLU A 131 5.54 -23.75 -2.12
N ARG A 132 6.11 -24.50 -3.08
CA ARG A 132 7.56 -24.55 -3.28
C ARG A 132 8.15 -23.20 -3.65
N GLU A 133 7.49 -22.42 -4.50
CA GLU A 133 7.95 -21.10 -4.91
C GLU A 133 7.90 -20.07 -3.77
N ASN A 134 7.06 -20.31 -2.76
CA ASN A 134 6.80 -19.42 -1.64
C ASN A 134 7.15 -20.05 -0.27
N GLU A 135 7.99 -21.10 -0.25
CA GLU A 135 8.34 -21.89 0.93
C GLU A 135 8.90 -21.05 2.10
N ARG A 136 9.49 -19.89 1.81
CA ARG A 136 10.13 -19.04 2.82
C ARG A 136 9.15 -18.23 3.67
N TRP A 137 7.93 -18.00 3.20
CA TRP A 137 6.96 -17.18 3.93
C TRP A 137 5.59 -17.86 4.09
N LEU A 138 5.12 -18.55 3.06
CA LEU A 138 3.77 -19.09 3.00
C LEU A 138 3.44 -20.08 4.14
N PRO A 139 4.32 -21.02 4.51
CA PRO A 139 4.04 -21.95 5.62
C PRO A 139 3.86 -21.25 6.97
N ASN A 140 4.65 -20.19 7.24
CA ASN A 140 4.51 -19.40 8.47
C ASN A 140 3.24 -18.54 8.44
N TYR A 141 2.94 -17.90 7.31
CA TYR A 141 1.72 -17.11 7.15
C TYR A 141 0.46 -17.97 7.29
N ALA A 142 0.40 -19.12 6.61
CA ALA A 142 -0.77 -19.99 6.65
C ALA A 142 -1.02 -20.52 8.07
N LEU A 143 0.04 -20.94 8.77
CA LEU A 143 -0.06 -21.36 10.17
C LEU A 143 -0.46 -20.19 11.08
N PHE A 144 0.14 -19.01 10.92
CA PHE A 144 -0.21 -17.82 11.69
C PHE A 144 -1.70 -17.48 11.56
N MET A 145 -2.25 -17.48 10.36
CA MET A 145 -3.67 -17.20 10.12
C MET A 145 -4.58 -18.31 10.66
N ALA A 146 -4.16 -19.56 10.59
CA ALA A 146 -4.87 -20.69 11.21
C ALA A 146 -4.91 -20.54 12.74
N LEU A 147 -3.79 -20.16 13.36
CA LEU A 147 -3.71 -19.85 14.78
C LEU A 147 -4.55 -18.63 15.16
N LYS A 148 -4.52 -17.56 14.37
CA LYS A 148 -5.40 -16.40 14.59
C LYS A 148 -6.87 -16.82 14.63
N ARG A 149 -7.29 -17.67 13.68
CA ARG A 149 -8.65 -18.22 13.67
C ARG A 149 -8.94 -19.08 14.89
N HIS A 150 -8.03 -19.95 15.27
CA HIS A 150 -8.12 -20.82 16.45
C HIS A 150 -8.28 -20.01 17.74
N PHE A 151 -7.51 -18.94 17.91
CA PHE A 151 -7.57 -18.04 19.06
C PHE A 151 -8.57 -16.86 18.90
N GLY A 152 -9.56 -16.99 18.01
CA GLY A 152 -10.64 -16.01 17.86
C GLY A 152 -10.20 -14.67 17.30
N MET A 153 -9.22 -14.65 16.43
CA MET A 153 -8.63 -13.45 15.78
C MET A 153 -7.93 -12.48 16.75
N LYS A 154 -7.65 -12.89 17.99
CA LYS A 154 -6.82 -12.10 18.93
C LYS A 154 -5.43 -11.83 18.34
N SER A 155 -4.77 -10.75 18.79
CA SER A 155 -3.34 -10.56 18.51
C SER A 155 -2.54 -11.79 18.98
N TRP A 156 -1.49 -12.14 18.24
CA TRP A 156 -0.65 -13.26 18.65
C TRP A 156 0.00 -13.03 20.03
N THR A 157 0.20 -11.78 20.42
CA THR A 157 0.71 -11.40 21.76
C THR A 157 -0.26 -11.76 22.90
N GLU A 158 -1.52 -12.04 22.58
CA GLU A 158 -2.61 -12.37 23.51
C GLU A 158 -3.03 -13.84 23.44
N TRP A 159 -2.31 -14.70 22.68
CA TRP A 159 -2.63 -16.12 22.63
C TRP A 159 -2.33 -16.79 23.98
N ASP A 160 -3.27 -17.61 24.43
CA ASP A 160 -3.21 -18.21 25.77
C ASP A 160 -2.14 -19.32 25.88
N ASP A 161 -1.72 -19.96 24.76
CA ASP A 161 -0.61 -20.92 24.73
C ASP A 161 0.70 -20.18 24.47
N GLU A 162 1.52 -20.04 25.51
CA GLU A 162 2.81 -19.36 25.46
C GLU A 162 3.81 -20.06 24.56
N ASP A 163 3.76 -21.39 24.47
CA ASP A 163 4.71 -22.16 23.67
C ASP A 163 4.57 -21.83 22.17
N ILE A 164 3.34 -21.73 21.67
CA ILE A 164 3.13 -21.34 20.27
C ILE A 164 3.28 -19.84 20.09
N ARG A 165 2.89 -19.02 21.07
CA ARG A 165 3.07 -17.57 21.03
C ARG A 165 4.55 -17.22 20.87
N CYS A 166 5.44 -17.84 21.64
CA CYS A 166 6.88 -17.61 21.62
C CYS A 166 7.65 -18.57 20.73
N ARG A 167 6.97 -19.50 20.03
CA ARG A 167 7.59 -20.51 19.15
C ARG A 167 8.73 -21.27 19.83
N THR A 168 8.52 -21.73 21.06
CA THR A 168 9.56 -22.28 21.94
C THR A 168 10.27 -23.51 21.38
N SER A 169 9.60 -24.29 20.51
CA SER A 169 10.21 -25.43 19.81
C SER A 169 9.55 -25.74 18.47
N GLY A 170 10.29 -26.45 17.61
CA GLY A 170 9.75 -26.96 16.35
C GLY A 170 8.61 -27.98 16.57
N GLU A 171 8.64 -28.74 17.68
CA GLU A 171 7.60 -29.73 18.01
C GLU A 171 6.23 -29.06 18.25
N VAL A 172 6.20 -27.92 18.93
CA VAL A 172 4.98 -27.14 19.15
C VAL A 172 4.42 -26.65 17.82
N ILE A 173 5.28 -26.14 16.94
CA ILE A 173 4.88 -25.65 15.62
C ILE A 173 4.26 -26.78 14.79
N GLU A 174 4.90 -27.95 14.74
CA GLU A 174 4.41 -29.11 13.97
C GLU A 174 3.12 -29.69 14.59
N ARG A 175 2.98 -29.68 15.91
CA ARG A 175 1.73 -30.06 16.58
C ARG A 175 0.56 -29.20 16.10
N TYR A 176 0.68 -27.88 16.16
CA TYR A 176 -0.38 -26.98 15.72
C TYR A 176 -0.62 -27.04 14.22
N ARG A 177 0.43 -27.25 13.40
CA ARG A 177 0.28 -27.46 11.97
C ARG A 177 -0.55 -28.71 11.65
N ALA A 178 -0.35 -29.77 12.41
CA ALA A 178 -1.13 -31.00 12.26
C ALA A 178 -2.57 -30.84 12.79
N GLU A 179 -2.76 -30.21 13.94
CA GLU A 179 -4.08 -29.95 14.52
C GLU A 179 -4.95 -29.04 13.66
N LEU A 180 -4.35 -28.00 13.05
CA LEU A 180 -5.04 -26.98 12.27
C LEU A 180 -4.84 -27.16 10.76
N HIS A 181 -4.53 -28.37 10.28
CA HIS A 181 -4.16 -28.61 8.88
C HIS A 181 -5.21 -28.11 7.87
N GLU A 182 -6.52 -28.24 8.19
CA GLU A 182 -7.61 -27.76 7.33
C GLU A 182 -7.60 -26.23 7.13
N ASP A 183 -7.28 -25.50 8.21
CA ASP A 183 -7.17 -24.03 8.16
C ASP A 183 -5.85 -23.61 7.49
N VAL A 184 -4.74 -24.33 7.72
CA VAL A 184 -3.47 -24.10 7.02
C VAL A 184 -3.66 -24.28 5.50
N GLU A 185 -4.33 -25.37 5.08
CA GLU A 185 -4.68 -25.56 3.65
C GLU A 185 -5.60 -24.46 3.12
N LEU A 186 -6.55 -23.97 3.94
CA LEU A 186 -7.45 -22.88 3.55
C LEU A 186 -6.65 -21.62 3.23
N PHE A 187 -5.78 -21.18 4.15
CA PHE A 187 -5.01 -19.95 3.95
C PHE A 187 -3.95 -20.11 2.85
N THR A 188 -3.38 -21.29 2.66
CA THR A 188 -2.52 -21.62 1.53
C THR A 188 -3.28 -21.48 0.20
N TYR A 189 -4.49 -22.06 0.11
CA TYR A 189 -5.29 -22.01 -1.11
C TYR A 189 -5.80 -20.62 -1.43
N ILE A 190 -6.15 -19.82 -0.40
CA ILE A 190 -6.51 -18.41 -0.56
C ILE A 190 -5.36 -17.63 -1.21
N GLN A 191 -4.12 -17.84 -0.75
CA GLN A 191 -2.96 -17.17 -1.35
C GLN A 191 -2.71 -17.63 -2.77
N PHE A 192 -2.83 -18.94 -3.06
CA PHE A 192 -2.77 -19.46 -4.43
C PHE A 192 -3.81 -18.78 -5.35
N LEU A 193 -5.06 -18.63 -4.91
CA LEU A 193 -6.11 -17.95 -5.67
C LEU A 193 -5.79 -16.48 -5.90
N PHE A 194 -5.28 -15.79 -4.88
CA PHE A 194 -4.87 -14.39 -5.00
C PHE A 194 -3.77 -14.22 -6.04
N PHE A 195 -2.66 -14.94 -5.91
CA PHE A 195 -1.52 -14.79 -6.81
C PHE A 195 -1.87 -15.21 -8.24
N ARG A 196 -2.66 -16.26 -8.43
CA ARG A 196 -3.15 -16.66 -9.76
C ARG A 196 -3.93 -15.56 -10.47
N GLN A 197 -4.81 -14.86 -9.75
CA GLN A 197 -5.57 -13.73 -10.32
C GLN A 197 -4.70 -12.50 -10.52
N TRP A 198 -3.80 -12.22 -9.56
CA TRP A 198 -2.88 -11.09 -9.65
C TRP A 198 -1.92 -11.20 -10.82
N GLU A 199 -1.28 -12.35 -11.01
CA GLU A 199 -0.36 -12.60 -12.11
C GLU A 199 -1.05 -12.43 -13.48
N ALA A 200 -2.28 -12.92 -13.61
CA ALA A 200 -3.07 -12.75 -14.82
C ALA A 200 -3.38 -11.25 -15.09
N LEU A 201 -3.79 -10.51 -14.07
CA LEU A 201 -4.05 -9.07 -14.19
C LEU A 201 -2.75 -8.30 -14.48
N LYS A 202 -1.66 -8.59 -13.77
CA LYS A 202 -0.35 -7.94 -13.98
C LYS A 202 0.16 -8.17 -15.40
N ALA A 203 0.06 -9.39 -15.90
CA ALA A 203 0.42 -9.72 -17.29
C ALA A 203 -0.42 -8.92 -18.31
N TYR A 204 -1.71 -8.74 -18.05
CA TYR A 204 -2.58 -7.94 -18.89
C TYR A 204 -2.16 -6.47 -18.87
N ILE A 205 -1.95 -5.88 -17.69
CA ILE A 205 -1.46 -4.50 -17.51
C ILE A 205 -0.16 -4.28 -18.29
N HIS A 206 0.79 -5.22 -18.19
CA HIS A 206 2.04 -5.18 -18.94
C HIS A 206 1.84 -5.24 -20.45
N SER A 207 0.86 -6.03 -20.93
CA SER A 207 0.54 -6.11 -22.38
C SER A 207 0.06 -4.78 -22.97
N LEU A 208 -0.43 -3.88 -22.10
CA LEU A 208 -0.83 -2.51 -22.45
C LEU A 208 0.33 -1.49 -22.34
N GLY A 209 1.54 -1.94 -21.96
CA GLY A 209 2.71 -1.09 -21.75
C GLY A 209 2.63 -0.25 -20.48
N ILE A 210 1.85 -0.67 -19.49
CA ILE A 210 1.68 0.00 -18.20
C ILE A 210 2.50 -0.76 -17.14
N ARG A 211 3.15 -0.02 -16.24
CA ARG A 211 3.89 -0.52 -15.09
C ARG A 211 3.14 -0.22 -13.79
N ILE A 212 3.33 -1.04 -12.79
CA ILE A 212 2.65 -0.94 -11.50
C ILE A 212 3.62 -0.34 -10.47
N ILE A 213 3.20 0.77 -9.85
CA ILE A 213 3.87 1.30 -8.66
C ILE A 213 3.15 0.74 -7.45
N GLY A 214 3.88 0.00 -6.61
CA GLY A 214 3.40 -0.47 -5.33
C GLY A 214 3.92 0.39 -4.20
N ASP A 215 3.25 0.31 -3.06
CA ASP A 215 3.61 1.01 -1.84
C ASP A 215 4.11 0.01 -0.80
N LEU A 216 5.24 0.30 -0.20
CA LEU A 216 5.89 -0.54 0.80
C LEU A 216 6.00 0.24 2.12
N PRO A 217 5.13 -0.05 3.11
CA PRO A 217 5.28 0.53 4.44
C PRO A 217 6.66 0.20 5.00
N ILE A 218 7.39 1.19 5.56
CA ILE A 218 8.71 0.89 6.13
C ILE A 218 8.62 -0.13 7.26
N TYR A 219 7.64 0.00 8.14
CA TYR A 219 7.41 -0.91 9.26
C TYR A 219 6.42 -2.01 8.91
N VAL A 220 6.39 -3.05 9.75
CA VAL A 220 5.39 -4.12 9.72
C VAL A 220 4.51 -4.04 10.97
N ALA A 221 3.29 -4.57 10.90
CA ALA A 221 2.42 -4.61 12.06
C ALA A 221 2.98 -5.57 13.12
N MET A 222 2.83 -5.20 14.41
CA MET A 222 3.18 -6.13 15.50
C MET A 222 2.39 -7.43 15.39
N ASP A 223 1.10 -7.34 15.09
CA ASP A 223 0.24 -8.50 14.86
C ASP A 223 0.37 -9.00 13.41
N SER A 224 1.53 -9.56 13.09
CA SER A 224 1.85 -10.10 11.76
C SER A 224 2.62 -11.41 11.84
N ALA A 225 2.51 -12.21 10.78
CA ALA A 225 3.31 -13.42 10.60
C ALA A 225 4.81 -13.11 10.53
N ASP A 226 5.18 -11.90 10.06
CA ASP A 226 6.56 -11.46 9.96
C ASP A 226 7.22 -11.36 11.34
N VAL A 227 6.56 -10.67 12.29
CA VAL A 227 7.08 -10.49 13.65
C VAL A 227 7.02 -11.79 14.44
N TRP A 228 5.89 -12.51 14.33
CA TRP A 228 5.72 -13.79 15.03
C TRP A 228 6.73 -14.86 14.56
N ALA A 229 7.08 -14.88 13.27
CA ALA A 229 7.97 -15.91 12.72
C ALA A 229 9.46 -15.62 12.92
N GLU A 230 9.87 -14.35 12.92
CA GLU A 230 11.27 -13.91 13.02
C GLU A 230 11.41 -12.77 14.06
N PRO A 231 11.03 -13.00 15.35
CA PRO A 231 11.00 -11.94 16.37
C PRO A 231 12.39 -11.32 16.63
N GLU A 232 13.49 -12.05 16.39
CA GLU A 232 14.86 -11.60 16.53
C GLU A 232 15.24 -10.46 15.56
N MET A 233 14.46 -10.27 14.50
CA MET A 233 14.63 -9.16 13.56
C MET A 233 14.06 -7.83 14.09
N PHE A 234 13.43 -7.84 15.26
CA PHE A 234 12.77 -6.69 15.87
C PHE A 234 13.31 -6.40 17.26
N GLN A 235 13.09 -5.18 17.75
CA GLN A 235 13.48 -4.77 19.10
C GLN A 235 12.43 -5.22 20.12
N LEU A 236 12.46 -6.50 20.43
CA LEU A 236 11.58 -7.15 21.40
C LEU A 236 12.40 -7.63 22.60
N ASP A 237 11.76 -7.75 23.76
CA ASP A 237 12.34 -8.37 24.95
C ASP A 237 12.25 -9.91 24.90
N GLU A 238 12.67 -10.58 25.96
CA GLU A 238 12.66 -12.03 26.11
C GLU A 238 11.26 -12.65 26.10
N HIS A 239 10.21 -11.85 26.27
CA HIS A 239 8.80 -12.26 26.18
C HIS A 239 8.14 -11.86 24.86
N ASN A 240 8.93 -11.41 23.88
CA ASN A 240 8.48 -10.89 22.59
C ASN A 240 7.58 -9.63 22.71
N VAL A 241 7.78 -8.82 23.76
CA VAL A 241 7.11 -7.53 23.93
C VAL A 241 8.01 -6.42 23.35
N PRO A 242 7.48 -5.48 22.56
CA PRO A 242 8.28 -4.36 22.07
C PRO A 242 8.90 -3.56 23.22
N THR A 243 10.16 -3.19 23.09
CA THR A 243 10.81 -2.26 24.03
C THR A 243 10.50 -0.83 23.67
N GLU A 244 10.47 -0.54 22.37
CA GLU A 244 10.10 0.73 21.78
C GLU A 244 9.30 0.48 20.50
N VAL A 245 8.48 1.46 20.10
CA VAL A 245 7.64 1.41 18.90
C VAL A 245 7.84 2.64 18.03
N SER A 246 7.41 2.52 16.78
CA SER A 246 7.54 3.57 15.77
C SER A 246 6.50 4.67 15.89
N GLY A 247 6.85 5.83 15.37
CA GLY A 247 5.99 6.97 15.20
C GLY A 247 6.72 8.17 14.59
N VAL A 248 6.14 9.33 14.70
CA VAL A 248 6.76 10.62 14.37
C VAL A 248 6.56 11.62 15.51
N PRO A 249 7.53 12.53 15.75
CA PRO A 249 7.43 13.51 16.82
C PRO A 249 6.26 14.47 16.62
N PRO A 250 5.87 15.22 17.66
CA PRO A 250 5.02 16.39 17.52
C PRO A 250 5.52 17.36 16.45
N ASP A 251 4.60 17.85 15.64
CA ASP A 251 4.85 18.82 14.57
C ASP A 251 3.71 19.86 14.47
N CYS A 252 3.71 20.67 13.42
CA CYS A 252 2.67 21.67 13.20
C CYS A 252 1.29 21.06 12.82
N PHE A 253 1.22 19.78 12.48
CA PHE A 253 -0.01 19.07 12.13
C PHE A 253 -0.57 18.26 13.30
N SER A 254 0.29 17.82 14.24
CA SER A 254 -0.11 17.02 15.40
C SER A 254 0.69 17.42 16.63
N GLU A 255 0.01 18.03 17.63
CA GLU A 255 0.61 18.41 18.92
C GLU A 255 1.11 17.19 19.72
N ASP A 256 0.51 16.01 19.51
CA ASP A 256 0.88 14.76 20.17
C ASP A 256 1.83 13.89 19.34
N GLY A 257 2.16 14.33 18.11
CA GLY A 257 2.82 13.48 17.11
C GLY A 257 1.90 12.36 16.65
N GLN A 258 2.48 11.34 16.01
CA GLN A 258 1.75 10.15 15.61
C GLN A 258 2.41 8.92 16.22
N LEU A 259 1.67 8.19 17.04
CA LEU A 259 2.08 6.90 17.57
C LEU A 259 1.56 5.80 16.64
N TRP A 260 2.46 5.21 15.85
CA TRP A 260 2.09 4.15 14.90
C TRP A 260 2.04 2.77 15.54
N GLY A 261 2.87 2.55 16.58
CA GLY A 261 2.85 1.33 17.37
C GLY A 261 3.49 0.09 16.72
N ASN A 262 4.12 0.24 15.56
CA ASN A 262 4.85 -0.86 14.92
C ASN A 262 6.15 -1.16 15.69
N PRO A 263 6.60 -2.42 15.80
CA PRO A 263 7.88 -2.75 16.39
C PRO A 263 9.03 -2.18 15.56
N LEU A 264 10.09 -1.75 16.22
CA LEU A 264 11.29 -1.25 15.57
C LEU A 264 12.19 -2.41 15.13
N TYR A 265 12.94 -2.22 14.03
CA TYR A 265 13.86 -3.22 13.54
C TYR A 265 15.13 -3.33 14.38
N ASN A 266 15.60 -4.55 14.56
CA ASN A 266 16.95 -4.84 15.09
C ASN A 266 17.95 -4.82 13.93
N TYR A 267 18.33 -3.61 13.49
CA TYR A 267 19.24 -3.44 12.37
C TYR A 267 20.63 -4.05 12.61
N GLU A 268 21.08 -4.19 13.87
CA GLU A 268 22.33 -4.87 14.19
C GLU A 268 22.25 -6.38 13.92
N ALA A 269 21.12 -7.01 14.26
CA ALA A 269 20.89 -8.41 13.91
C ALA A 269 20.80 -8.60 12.40
N MET A 270 20.03 -7.75 11.71
CA MET A 270 19.88 -7.80 10.25
C MET A 270 21.18 -7.57 9.49
N ALA A 271 22.08 -6.73 10.00
CA ALA A 271 23.38 -6.46 9.36
C ALA A 271 24.31 -7.68 9.38
N LYS A 272 24.16 -8.58 10.38
CA LYS A 272 25.04 -9.79 10.50
C LYS A 272 24.88 -10.76 9.34
N ASP A 273 23.68 -10.81 8.73
CA ASP A 273 23.39 -11.65 7.54
C ASP A 273 23.33 -10.84 6.23
N GLY A 274 23.81 -9.58 6.25
CA GLY A 274 23.79 -8.70 5.08
C GLY A 274 22.40 -8.21 4.71
N PHE A 275 21.51 -8.03 5.68
CA PHE A 275 20.13 -7.58 5.51
C PHE A 275 19.24 -8.57 4.72
N GLY A 276 19.46 -9.86 4.91
CA GLY A 276 18.71 -10.93 4.22
C GLY A 276 17.19 -10.81 4.37
N TRP A 277 16.70 -10.36 5.53
CA TRP A 277 15.28 -10.11 5.75
C TRP A 277 14.74 -9.04 4.78
N TRP A 278 15.43 -7.91 4.63
CA TRP A 278 15.04 -6.85 3.71
C TRP A 278 15.12 -7.29 2.24
N ILE A 279 16.15 -8.07 1.89
CA ILE A 279 16.27 -8.64 0.53
C ILE A 279 15.06 -9.54 0.24
N ARG A 280 14.64 -10.40 1.18
CA ARG A 280 13.43 -11.22 1.01
C ARG A 280 12.18 -10.36 0.85
N ARG A 281 12.03 -9.32 1.68
CA ARG A 281 10.87 -8.42 1.63
C ARG A 281 10.74 -7.69 0.30
N ILE A 282 11.83 -7.08 -0.18
CA ILE A 282 11.84 -6.42 -1.50
C ILE A 282 11.62 -7.44 -2.62
N GLY A 283 12.22 -8.62 -2.54
CA GLY A 283 12.01 -9.70 -3.51
C GLY A 283 10.55 -10.18 -3.56
N GLY A 284 9.85 -10.21 -2.42
CA GLY A 284 8.41 -10.45 -2.37
C GLY A 284 7.61 -9.33 -3.04
N ALA A 285 7.93 -8.09 -2.71
CA ALA A 285 7.27 -6.92 -3.30
C ALA A 285 7.49 -6.81 -4.83
N GLN A 286 8.66 -7.20 -5.35
CA GLN A 286 8.97 -7.23 -6.77
C GLN A 286 8.06 -8.21 -7.56
N LYS A 287 7.60 -9.30 -6.93
CA LYS A 287 6.60 -10.20 -7.56
C LYS A 287 5.29 -9.46 -7.82
N LEU A 288 4.93 -8.51 -6.94
CA LEU A 288 3.70 -7.74 -7.04
C LEU A 288 3.86 -6.50 -7.93
N TYR A 289 4.96 -5.75 -7.82
CA TYR A 289 5.15 -4.41 -8.36
C TYR A 289 6.34 -4.32 -9.31
N ASP A 290 6.35 -3.29 -10.15
CA ASP A 290 7.45 -2.96 -11.07
C ASP A 290 8.29 -1.77 -10.58
N VAL A 291 7.70 -0.95 -9.71
CA VAL A 291 8.32 0.16 -9.01
C VAL A 291 7.86 0.10 -7.57
N ILE A 292 8.75 0.27 -6.62
CA ILE A 292 8.41 0.26 -5.18
C ILE A 292 8.58 1.66 -4.61
N ARG A 293 7.48 2.26 -4.15
CA ARG A 293 7.52 3.44 -3.28
C ARG A 293 7.82 2.96 -1.87
N ILE A 294 8.95 3.39 -1.33
CA ILE A 294 9.30 3.15 0.07
C ILE A 294 8.68 4.26 0.91
N ASP A 295 7.66 3.88 1.65
CA ASP A 295 6.95 4.77 2.57
C ASP A 295 7.87 5.13 3.76
N HIS A 296 7.84 6.39 4.19
CA HIS A 296 8.66 6.93 5.28
C HIS A 296 10.17 6.63 5.13
N PHE A 297 10.74 6.90 3.95
CA PHE A 297 12.15 6.62 3.63
C PHE A 297 13.15 7.22 4.62
N ARG A 298 12.80 8.36 5.25
CA ARG A 298 13.64 8.96 6.28
C ARG A 298 13.97 8.02 7.44
N GLY A 299 13.11 7.04 7.73
CA GLY A 299 13.32 6.05 8.78
C GLY A 299 14.58 5.19 8.59
N PHE A 300 15.13 5.14 7.37
CA PHE A 300 16.44 4.53 7.14
C PHE A 300 17.59 5.41 7.58
N GLU A 301 17.43 6.71 7.62
CA GLU A 301 18.44 7.65 8.16
C GLU A 301 18.33 7.75 9.69
N SER A 302 17.13 8.10 10.16
CA SER A 302 16.78 8.17 11.57
C SER A 302 15.29 7.96 11.75
N TYR A 303 14.94 7.25 12.80
CA TYR A 303 13.55 6.94 13.14
C TYR A 303 13.20 7.43 14.54
N TRP A 304 11.93 7.74 14.76
CA TRP A 304 11.42 8.18 16.06
C TRP A 304 11.02 6.94 16.88
N ALA A 305 11.78 6.67 17.94
CA ALA A 305 11.55 5.57 18.85
C ALA A 305 10.79 6.06 20.09
N ILE A 306 9.65 5.44 20.35
CA ILE A 306 8.73 5.79 21.45
C ILE A 306 8.73 4.62 22.43
N PRO A 307 8.94 4.84 23.76
CA PRO A 307 8.85 3.76 24.73
C PRO A 307 7.51 3.03 24.64
N TYR A 308 7.55 1.68 24.65
CA TYR A 308 6.33 0.89 24.60
C TYR A 308 5.41 1.19 25.79
N GLY A 309 4.11 1.31 25.53
CA GLY A 309 3.12 1.67 26.57
C GLY A 309 2.78 3.15 26.65
N GLU A 310 3.51 4.02 25.94
CA GLU A 310 3.12 5.43 25.78
C GLU A 310 1.81 5.56 24.98
N THR A 311 1.06 6.62 25.26
CA THR A 311 -0.21 6.91 24.58
C THR A 311 -0.10 8.01 23.53
N THR A 312 1.04 8.70 23.48
CA THR A 312 1.37 9.76 22.51
C THR A 312 2.81 9.57 22.03
N ALA A 313 3.20 10.29 20.99
CA ALA A 313 4.56 10.25 20.46
C ALA A 313 5.52 11.27 21.15
N LYS A 314 5.08 12.01 22.16
CA LYS A 314 5.85 13.11 22.78
C LYS A 314 7.16 12.67 23.42
N ASN A 315 7.17 11.52 24.07
CA ASN A 315 8.32 11.03 24.85
C ASN A 315 9.31 10.19 24.03
N GLY A 316 9.27 10.30 22.71
CA GLY A 316 10.18 9.58 21.84
C GLY A 316 11.56 10.24 21.72
N ARG A 317 12.45 9.59 20.99
CA ARG A 317 13.79 10.09 20.67
C ARG A 317 14.19 9.68 19.25
N TRP A 318 15.04 10.49 18.61
CA TRP A 318 15.63 10.11 17.34
C TRP A 318 16.71 9.06 17.54
N VAL A 319 16.63 7.98 16.76
CA VAL A 319 17.61 6.90 16.70
C VAL A 319 18.14 6.78 15.27
N LYS A 320 19.45 6.63 15.14
CA LYS A 320 20.13 6.49 13.84
C LYS A 320 19.71 5.17 13.19
N GLY A 321 19.30 5.23 11.93
CA GLY A 321 18.99 4.08 11.10
C GLY A 321 20.23 3.51 10.38
N PRO A 322 20.05 2.46 9.56
CA PRO A 322 21.15 1.78 8.85
C PRO A 322 21.73 2.60 7.68
N GLY A 323 21.01 3.63 7.21
CA GLY A 323 21.45 4.50 6.13
C GLY A 323 21.84 3.75 4.86
N MET A 324 22.94 4.18 4.24
CA MET A 324 23.48 3.56 3.03
C MET A 324 23.93 2.10 3.22
N SER A 325 24.17 1.64 4.44
CA SER A 325 24.50 0.22 4.69
C SER A 325 23.36 -0.71 4.24
N LEU A 326 22.09 -0.31 4.41
CA LEU A 326 20.93 -1.05 3.91
C LEU A 326 20.56 -0.60 2.50
N VAL A 327 20.36 0.71 2.28
CA VAL A 327 19.90 1.23 0.99
C VAL A 327 20.83 0.84 -0.16
N GLY A 328 22.15 0.88 0.09
CA GLY A 328 23.16 0.45 -0.87
C GLY A 328 23.09 -1.05 -1.19
N VAL A 329 22.77 -1.90 -0.20
CA VAL A 329 22.54 -3.33 -0.44
C VAL A 329 21.31 -3.54 -1.31
N LEU A 330 20.19 -2.89 -1.00
CA LEU A 330 18.94 -3.05 -1.76
C LEU A 330 19.09 -2.59 -3.22
N THR A 331 19.67 -1.42 -3.45
CA THR A 331 19.88 -0.88 -4.80
C THR A 331 20.89 -1.69 -5.61
N ALA A 332 21.91 -2.26 -4.96
CA ALA A 332 22.88 -3.14 -5.62
C ALA A 332 22.31 -4.53 -5.93
N TRP A 333 21.42 -5.05 -5.07
CA TRP A 333 20.79 -6.36 -5.28
C TRP A 333 19.71 -6.32 -6.36
N PHE A 334 18.89 -5.26 -6.35
CA PHE A 334 17.73 -5.10 -7.23
C PHE A 334 17.96 -4.03 -8.31
N ARG A 335 19.00 -4.22 -9.15
CA ARG A 335 19.43 -3.24 -10.17
C ARG A 335 18.37 -2.91 -11.23
N ASP A 336 17.50 -3.86 -11.50
CA ASP A 336 16.45 -3.73 -12.53
C ASP A 336 15.10 -3.26 -11.94
N LEU A 337 15.04 -3.07 -10.61
CA LEU A 337 13.87 -2.58 -9.91
C LEU A 337 14.01 -1.07 -9.68
N ASP A 338 12.97 -0.33 -10.02
CA ASP A 338 12.91 1.10 -9.74
C ASP A 338 12.34 1.32 -8.32
N PHE A 339 12.90 2.29 -7.60
CA PHE A 339 12.42 2.73 -6.29
C PHE A 339 12.02 4.19 -6.33
N ILE A 340 11.08 4.57 -5.46
CA ILE A 340 10.69 5.94 -5.14
C ILE A 340 10.85 6.10 -3.63
N ALA A 341 11.56 7.11 -3.18
CA ALA A 341 11.71 7.42 -1.76
C ALA A 341 10.64 8.44 -1.34
N GLU A 342 9.83 8.08 -0.35
CA GLU A 342 8.94 9.04 0.27
C GLU A 342 9.74 9.86 1.30
N ASP A 343 10.06 11.11 0.91
CA ASP A 343 10.87 12.09 1.65
C ASP A 343 10.07 13.32 2.05
N LEU A 344 8.77 13.16 2.27
CA LEU A 344 7.84 14.26 2.57
C LEU A 344 8.09 14.87 3.96
N GLY A 345 7.63 16.08 4.16
CA GLY A 345 7.80 16.87 5.38
C GLY A 345 9.04 17.76 5.34
N TYR A 346 9.66 17.97 6.51
CA TYR A 346 10.88 18.78 6.66
C TYR A 346 12.09 17.86 6.89
N PRO A 347 12.74 17.36 5.81
CA PRO A 347 13.87 16.47 5.95
C PRO A 347 15.07 17.19 6.56
N SER A 348 15.79 16.52 7.49
CA SER A 348 17.06 17.03 7.97
C SER A 348 18.13 16.96 6.86
N PRO A 349 19.25 17.71 6.99
CA PRO A 349 20.34 17.64 6.02
C PRO A 349 20.85 16.22 5.78
N GLU A 350 20.84 15.36 6.81
CA GLU A 350 21.27 13.98 6.74
C GLU A 350 20.32 13.12 5.89
N VAL A 351 19.00 13.37 5.98
CA VAL A 351 17.99 12.70 5.12
C VAL A 351 18.17 13.12 3.67
N VAL A 352 18.39 14.41 3.41
CA VAL A 352 18.68 14.94 2.07
C VAL A 352 19.95 14.30 1.50
N GLN A 353 20.99 14.15 2.34
CA GLN A 353 22.23 13.51 1.95
C GLN A 353 22.01 12.02 1.63
N LEU A 354 21.28 11.28 2.48
CA LEU A 354 20.96 9.87 2.22
C LEU A 354 20.21 9.70 0.89
N LEU A 355 19.21 10.55 0.62
CA LEU A 355 18.48 10.54 -0.66
C LEU A 355 19.40 10.80 -1.84
N SER A 356 20.29 11.78 -1.73
CA SER A 356 21.28 12.11 -2.76
C SER A 356 22.23 10.95 -3.01
N ASP A 357 22.80 10.35 -1.96
CA ASP A 357 23.74 9.23 -2.04
C ASP A 357 23.10 7.96 -2.61
N SER A 358 21.81 7.75 -2.33
CA SER A 358 21.05 6.62 -2.86
C SER A 358 20.75 6.74 -4.36
N GLY A 359 20.73 7.96 -4.89
CA GLY A 359 20.31 8.26 -6.27
C GLY A 359 18.82 8.01 -6.54
N LEU A 360 18.02 7.71 -5.52
CA LEU A 360 16.59 7.47 -5.66
C LEU A 360 15.82 8.79 -5.91
N PRO A 361 14.75 8.77 -6.71
CA PRO A 361 13.87 9.93 -6.83
C PRO A 361 13.05 10.13 -5.54
N GLY A 362 13.04 11.35 -5.03
CA GLY A 362 12.15 11.80 -3.97
C GLY A 362 10.80 12.28 -4.52
N MET A 363 9.90 12.63 -3.63
CA MET A 363 8.53 13.04 -3.94
C MET A 363 8.35 14.55 -3.86
N LYS A 364 7.50 15.11 -4.71
CA LYS A 364 7.06 16.51 -4.70
C LYS A 364 5.53 16.54 -4.75
N VAL A 365 4.88 17.03 -3.70
CA VAL A 365 3.43 17.07 -3.56
C VAL A 365 2.93 18.50 -3.76
N LEU A 366 2.06 18.72 -4.77
CA LEU A 366 1.59 20.05 -5.12
C LEU A 366 0.75 20.71 -4.02
N GLU A 367 -0.01 19.94 -3.24
CA GLU A 367 -0.75 20.49 -2.10
C GLU A 367 0.16 21.15 -1.04
N PHE A 368 1.42 20.71 -0.95
CA PHE A 368 2.42 21.32 -0.07
C PHE A 368 3.25 22.41 -0.75
N ALA A 369 3.11 22.55 -2.08
CA ALA A 369 3.89 23.50 -2.85
C ALA A 369 3.42 24.95 -2.68
N PHE A 370 2.15 25.17 -2.36
CA PHE A 370 1.52 26.50 -2.41
C PHE A 370 1.37 27.15 -1.05
N ASP A 371 2.37 26.99 -0.16
CA ASP A 371 2.44 27.81 1.07
C ASP A 371 2.77 29.26 0.68
N SER A 372 1.83 30.17 0.95
CA SER A 372 1.97 31.59 0.62
C SER A 372 2.97 32.34 1.52
N ARG A 373 3.42 31.71 2.59
CA ARG A 373 4.29 32.30 3.64
C ARG A 373 5.76 31.97 3.40
N ASP A 374 6.04 30.83 2.77
CA ASP A 374 7.40 30.33 2.60
C ASP A 374 7.62 29.72 1.20
N PRO A 375 8.74 30.06 0.51
CA PRO A 375 9.09 29.42 -0.75
C PRO A 375 9.24 27.92 -0.58
N SER A 376 8.49 27.15 -1.40
CA SER A 376 8.52 25.69 -1.34
C SER A 376 9.35 25.08 -2.46
N ASP A 377 10.22 24.13 -2.13
CA ASP A 377 10.96 23.31 -3.11
C ASP A 377 10.03 22.37 -3.91
N TYR A 378 8.74 22.32 -3.57
CA TYR A 378 7.73 21.53 -4.27
C TYR A 378 7.05 22.28 -5.41
N LEU A 379 7.33 23.59 -5.55
CA LEU A 379 6.80 24.35 -6.70
C LEU A 379 7.27 23.73 -8.03
N PRO A 380 6.41 23.67 -9.05
CA PRO A 380 6.73 23.06 -10.35
C PRO A 380 8.04 23.50 -10.98
N HIS A 381 8.43 24.78 -10.83
CA HIS A 381 9.70 25.28 -11.35
C HIS A 381 10.93 24.84 -10.55
N SER A 382 10.76 24.44 -9.28
CA SER A 382 11.83 23.97 -8.41
C SER A 382 12.03 22.46 -8.51
N CYS A 383 11.11 21.71 -9.12
CA CYS A 383 11.24 20.28 -9.30
C CYS A 383 12.46 19.93 -10.14
N ASN A 384 13.31 19.03 -9.65
CA ASN A 384 14.38 18.46 -10.45
C ASN A 384 13.90 17.25 -11.25
N PHE A 385 14.69 16.80 -12.24
CA PHE A 385 14.34 15.65 -13.06
C PHE A 385 14.25 14.35 -12.25
N ASN A 386 15.13 14.15 -11.26
CA ASN A 386 15.13 12.95 -10.41
C ASN A 386 14.12 13.07 -9.26
N SER A 387 12.87 13.35 -9.58
CA SER A 387 11.76 13.42 -8.64
C SER A 387 10.46 12.92 -9.25
N ILE A 388 9.50 12.62 -8.39
CA ILE A 388 8.12 12.25 -8.76
C ILE A 388 7.18 13.35 -8.25
N CYS A 389 6.44 13.97 -9.12
CA CYS A 389 5.47 15.00 -8.76
C CYS A 389 4.08 14.40 -8.59
N TYR A 390 3.41 14.73 -7.50
CA TYR A 390 2.05 14.31 -7.17
C TYR A 390 1.12 15.51 -7.07
N THR A 391 -0.16 15.35 -7.40
CA THR A 391 -1.18 16.29 -6.93
C THR A 391 -1.32 16.24 -5.42
N GLY A 392 -1.55 15.06 -4.91
CA GLY A 392 -1.59 14.63 -3.51
C GLY A 392 -1.40 13.12 -3.47
N THR A 393 -1.10 12.56 -2.30
CA THR A 393 -1.05 11.13 -2.02
C THR A 393 -2.41 10.64 -1.50
N HIS A 394 -2.52 9.37 -1.13
CA HIS A 394 -3.70 8.83 -0.46
C HIS A 394 -3.99 9.47 0.92
N ASP A 395 -3.01 10.11 1.52
CA ASP A 395 -3.12 10.83 2.81
C ASP A 395 -3.59 12.28 2.65
N ASN A 396 -3.52 12.80 1.43
CA ASN A 396 -3.98 14.14 1.11
C ASN A 396 -5.48 14.18 0.79
N ALA A 397 -6.08 15.34 0.90
CA ALA A 397 -7.42 15.58 0.39
C ALA A 397 -7.42 15.52 -1.15
N PRO A 398 -8.47 15.05 -1.84
CA PRO A 398 -8.61 15.34 -3.26
C PRO A 398 -8.61 16.84 -3.52
N LEU A 399 -8.09 17.30 -4.66
CA LEU A 399 -7.91 18.72 -4.98
C LEU A 399 -9.18 19.57 -4.79
N ALA A 400 -10.35 19.03 -5.11
CA ALA A 400 -11.61 19.75 -4.93
C ALA A 400 -11.95 19.96 -3.44
N LEU A 401 -11.53 19.06 -2.55
CA LEU A 401 -11.66 19.22 -1.10
C LEU A 401 -10.56 20.12 -0.55
N TRP A 402 -9.30 19.94 -0.97
CA TRP A 402 -8.17 20.81 -0.61
C TRP A 402 -8.46 22.28 -0.90
N ARG A 403 -9.07 22.58 -2.06
CA ARG A 403 -9.51 23.94 -2.42
C ARG A 403 -10.40 24.61 -1.34
N THR A 404 -11.14 23.82 -0.57
CA THR A 404 -12.07 24.32 0.46
C THR A 404 -11.50 24.28 1.86
N GLU A 405 -10.50 23.42 2.12
CA GLU A 405 -9.89 23.22 3.44
C GLU A 405 -8.61 24.03 3.63
N ALA A 406 -7.84 24.25 2.56
CA ALA A 406 -6.59 25.00 2.61
C ALA A 406 -6.81 26.50 2.89
N ASP A 407 -5.76 27.16 3.39
CA ASP A 407 -5.78 28.60 3.62
C ASP A 407 -6.14 29.36 2.31
N LYS A 408 -6.97 30.38 2.44
CA LYS A 408 -7.39 31.20 1.29
C LYS A 408 -6.24 31.89 0.59
N ALA A 409 -5.18 32.25 1.32
CA ALA A 409 -3.98 32.88 0.76
C ALA A 409 -3.19 31.86 -0.08
N ASP A 410 -3.12 30.59 0.34
CA ASP A 410 -2.46 29.50 -0.38
C ASP A 410 -3.21 29.17 -1.68
N ILE A 411 -4.54 29.10 -1.63
CA ILE A 411 -5.37 28.94 -2.83
C ILE A 411 -5.22 30.13 -3.79
N ALA A 412 -5.16 31.35 -3.27
CA ALA A 412 -4.92 32.53 -4.10
C ALA A 412 -3.52 32.52 -4.73
N PHE A 413 -2.52 32.07 -3.97
CA PHE A 413 -1.16 31.88 -4.50
C PHE A 413 -1.12 30.82 -5.59
N ALA A 414 -1.71 29.65 -5.39
CA ALA A 414 -1.81 28.59 -6.39
C ALA A 414 -2.47 29.09 -7.69
N LYS A 415 -3.60 29.81 -7.57
CA LYS A 415 -4.30 30.42 -8.72
C LYS A 415 -3.42 31.37 -9.49
N LYS A 416 -2.72 32.27 -8.81
CA LYS A 416 -1.84 33.28 -9.44
C LYS A 416 -0.63 32.60 -10.07
N TYR A 417 0.02 31.66 -9.35
CA TYR A 417 1.22 30.99 -9.80
C TYR A 417 0.98 30.15 -11.08
N LEU A 418 -0.10 29.39 -11.11
CA LEU A 418 -0.45 28.52 -12.24
C LEU A 418 -1.29 29.21 -13.31
N GLY A 419 -1.73 30.45 -13.09
CA GLY A 419 -2.63 31.14 -14.02
C GLY A 419 -3.98 30.45 -14.17
N LEU A 420 -4.53 29.90 -13.05
CA LEU A 420 -5.79 29.18 -13.10
C LEU A 420 -6.95 30.08 -13.48
N ASN A 421 -7.86 29.58 -14.31
CA ASN A 421 -9.05 30.27 -14.77
C ASN A 421 -10.28 29.36 -14.69
N ASP A 422 -11.47 29.95 -14.80
CA ASP A 422 -12.73 29.21 -14.62
C ASP A 422 -13.07 28.34 -15.84
N GLU A 423 -12.54 28.65 -17.03
CA GLU A 423 -12.77 27.87 -18.27
C GLU A 423 -12.07 26.49 -18.14
N GLU A 424 -10.81 26.47 -17.70
CA GLU A 424 -10.07 25.23 -17.46
C GLU A 424 -10.58 24.52 -16.22
N GLY A 425 -10.91 25.25 -15.18
CA GLY A 425 -11.27 24.73 -13.86
C GLY A 425 -10.07 24.46 -12.95
N PHE A 426 -10.33 24.46 -11.63
CA PHE A 426 -9.29 24.40 -10.61
C PHE A 426 -8.44 23.12 -10.69
N ASN A 427 -9.09 21.95 -10.65
CA ASN A 427 -8.38 20.66 -10.64
C ASN A 427 -7.55 20.46 -11.93
N ALA A 428 -8.14 20.75 -13.09
CA ALA A 428 -7.45 20.62 -14.37
C ALA A 428 -6.21 21.52 -14.45
N GLY A 429 -6.29 22.74 -13.92
CA GLY A 429 -5.16 23.66 -13.89
C GLY A 429 -4.04 23.23 -12.93
N ILE A 430 -4.37 22.67 -11.76
CA ILE A 430 -3.35 22.08 -10.85
C ILE A 430 -2.68 20.87 -11.52
N ILE A 431 -3.46 19.95 -12.10
CA ILE A 431 -2.95 18.79 -12.84
C ILE A 431 -2.03 19.24 -13.99
N ARG A 432 -2.45 20.23 -14.77
CA ARG A 432 -1.62 20.83 -15.83
C ARG A 432 -0.30 21.37 -15.27
N GLY A 433 -0.34 22.06 -14.12
CA GLY A 433 0.86 22.55 -13.42
C GLY A 433 1.82 21.41 -13.10
N GLY A 434 1.32 20.31 -12.53
CA GLY A 434 2.12 19.11 -12.25
C GLY A 434 2.65 18.43 -13.53
N MET A 435 1.82 18.31 -14.56
CA MET A 435 2.24 17.77 -15.86
C MET A 435 3.38 18.58 -16.48
N SER A 436 3.41 19.89 -16.27
CA SER A 436 4.42 20.81 -16.84
C SER A 436 5.76 20.76 -16.14
N CYS A 437 5.85 20.27 -14.90
CA CYS A 437 7.10 20.26 -14.12
C CYS A 437 8.17 19.36 -14.75
N GLN A 438 9.44 19.49 -14.29
CA GLN A 438 10.56 18.73 -14.80
C GLN A 438 10.66 17.30 -14.23
N SER A 439 9.91 16.98 -13.17
CA SER A 439 9.90 15.63 -12.59
C SER A 439 9.71 14.56 -13.65
N ARG A 440 10.48 13.46 -13.55
CA ARG A 440 10.41 12.36 -14.52
C ARG A 440 9.04 11.69 -14.57
N LEU A 441 8.33 11.62 -13.44
CA LEU A 441 6.99 11.09 -13.39
C LEU A 441 6.04 12.08 -12.70
N PHE A 442 4.81 12.14 -13.20
CA PHE A 442 3.69 12.84 -12.58
C PHE A 442 2.59 11.84 -12.26
N VAL A 443 2.08 11.86 -11.02
CA VAL A 443 0.99 11.00 -10.57
C VAL A 443 -0.12 11.85 -9.96
N ALA A 444 -1.36 11.63 -10.37
CA ALA A 444 -2.52 12.24 -9.74
C ALA A 444 -3.48 11.19 -9.19
N GLN A 445 -4.20 11.54 -8.13
CA GLN A 445 -5.28 10.70 -7.62
C GLN A 445 -6.42 10.63 -8.67
N MET A 446 -7.06 9.46 -8.80
CA MET A 446 -8.22 9.33 -9.70
C MET A 446 -9.35 10.30 -9.32
N GLN A 447 -9.53 10.58 -8.05
CA GLN A 447 -10.50 11.54 -7.53
C GLN A 447 -10.30 12.94 -8.10
N ASP A 448 -9.05 13.35 -8.34
CA ASP A 448 -8.71 14.66 -8.89
C ASP A 448 -9.18 14.80 -10.33
N TYR A 449 -8.97 13.77 -11.13
CA TYR A 449 -9.48 13.71 -12.51
C TYR A 449 -11.01 13.67 -12.59
N LEU A 450 -11.64 13.05 -11.58
CA LEU A 450 -13.11 13.00 -11.48
C LEU A 450 -13.71 14.29 -10.89
N GLY A 451 -12.90 15.19 -10.37
CA GLY A 451 -13.35 16.41 -9.71
C GLY A 451 -14.11 16.17 -8.40
N LEU A 452 -13.81 15.05 -7.74
CA LEU A 452 -14.46 14.64 -6.49
C LEU A 452 -13.84 15.36 -5.29
N GLY A 453 -14.67 15.66 -4.29
CA GLY A 453 -14.25 16.38 -3.08
C GLY A 453 -14.69 15.68 -1.81
N LYS A 454 -15.60 16.31 -1.07
CA LYS A 454 -16.06 15.83 0.24
C LYS A 454 -16.54 14.37 0.17
N GLY A 455 -16.09 13.54 1.12
CA GLY A 455 -16.43 12.12 1.20
C GLY A 455 -15.63 11.21 0.28
N CYS A 456 -14.68 11.76 -0.51
CA CYS A 456 -13.88 10.95 -1.44
C CYS A 456 -12.40 10.85 -1.04
N ARG A 457 -12.02 11.31 0.14
CA ARG A 457 -10.69 11.15 0.70
C ARG A 457 -10.44 9.69 1.07
N MET A 458 -9.24 9.18 0.78
CA MET A 458 -8.87 7.80 1.11
C MET A 458 -8.51 7.63 2.58
N ASN A 459 -7.63 8.50 3.08
CA ASN A 459 -7.16 8.45 4.44
C ASN A 459 -7.07 9.86 5.05
N THR A 460 -7.42 9.97 6.32
CA THR A 460 -7.16 11.14 7.15
C THR A 460 -6.16 10.73 8.22
N PRO A 461 -4.87 11.09 8.09
CA PRO A 461 -3.84 10.74 9.06
C PRO A 461 -4.25 11.12 10.49
N GLY A 462 -3.90 10.26 11.46
CA GLY A 462 -4.25 10.46 12.87
C GLY A 462 -5.69 10.09 13.25
N THR A 463 -6.49 9.53 12.32
CA THR A 463 -7.85 9.03 12.62
C THR A 463 -7.91 7.52 12.49
N SER A 464 -8.74 6.86 13.33
CA SER A 464 -8.87 5.40 13.39
C SER A 464 -10.10 4.84 12.67
N SER A 465 -10.93 5.71 12.06
CA SER A 465 -12.18 5.28 11.41
C SER A 465 -12.53 6.16 10.22
N GLY A 466 -13.36 5.65 9.32
CA GLY A 466 -13.84 6.39 8.14
C GLY A 466 -12.83 6.43 6.98
N ASN A 467 -11.70 5.74 7.09
CA ASN A 467 -10.66 5.66 6.07
C ASN A 467 -10.83 4.44 5.16
N TRP A 468 -10.16 4.45 4.02
CA TRP A 468 -9.99 3.32 3.08
C TRP A 468 -11.29 2.82 2.43
N GLN A 469 -12.37 3.59 2.52
CA GLN A 469 -13.72 3.16 2.13
C GLN A 469 -14.15 3.63 0.74
N TRP A 470 -13.59 4.77 0.25
CA TRP A 470 -14.04 5.36 -1.01
C TRP A 470 -13.87 4.41 -2.20
N ARG A 471 -14.89 4.38 -3.07
CA ARG A 471 -14.87 3.66 -4.35
C ARG A 471 -15.36 4.54 -5.50
N MET A 472 -14.75 4.35 -6.67
CA MET A 472 -15.23 4.89 -7.93
C MET A 472 -16.52 4.19 -8.34
N LEU A 473 -17.47 4.90 -8.91
CA LEU A 473 -18.69 4.31 -9.47
C LEU A 473 -18.44 3.79 -10.89
N SER A 474 -19.28 2.81 -11.28
CA SER A 474 -19.24 2.29 -12.64
C SER A 474 -19.52 3.40 -13.67
N GLY A 475 -18.69 3.49 -14.72
CA GLY A 475 -18.81 4.48 -15.79
C GLY A 475 -18.15 5.84 -15.51
N GLU A 476 -17.64 6.11 -14.30
CA GLU A 476 -16.88 7.34 -14.03
C GLU A 476 -15.56 7.39 -14.81
N ALA A 477 -14.84 6.28 -14.95
CA ALA A 477 -13.69 6.15 -15.85
C ALA A 477 -14.15 6.11 -17.32
N SER A 478 -14.67 7.21 -17.81
CA SER A 478 -15.31 7.29 -19.13
C SER A 478 -14.30 7.49 -20.27
N LYS A 479 -14.67 7.08 -21.49
CA LYS A 479 -13.87 7.35 -22.71
C LYS A 479 -13.63 8.85 -22.94
N LYS A 480 -14.58 9.71 -22.57
CA LYS A 480 -14.43 11.17 -22.66
C LYS A 480 -13.33 11.66 -21.73
N LEU A 481 -13.33 11.17 -20.49
CA LEU A 481 -12.29 11.49 -19.50
C LEU A 481 -10.91 10.98 -19.97
N ALA A 482 -10.82 9.73 -20.42
CA ALA A 482 -9.59 9.18 -20.96
C ALA A 482 -9.00 10.03 -22.10
N LYS A 483 -9.84 10.48 -23.05
CA LYS A 483 -9.41 11.35 -24.14
C LYS A 483 -8.87 12.70 -23.63
N SER A 484 -9.52 13.30 -22.65
CA SER A 484 -9.07 14.57 -22.04
C SER A 484 -7.72 14.42 -21.35
N ILE A 485 -7.54 13.34 -20.56
CA ILE A 485 -6.28 13.04 -19.90
C ILE A 485 -5.18 12.78 -20.92
N HIS A 486 -5.46 11.99 -21.95
CA HIS A 486 -4.50 11.68 -23.03
C HIS A 486 -4.01 12.95 -23.72
N GLU A 487 -4.91 13.89 -24.03
CA GLU A 487 -4.54 15.14 -24.67
C GLU A 487 -3.58 15.98 -23.82
N THR A 488 -3.88 16.13 -22.53
CA THR A 488 -3.00 16.83 -21.58
C THR A 488 -1.66 16.11 -21.46
N THR A 489 -1.67 14.76 -21.32
CA THR A 489 -0.46 13.93 -21.26
C THR A 489 0.43 14.14 -22.49
N ARG A 490 -0.17 14.16 -23.70
CA ARG A 490 0.52 14.40 -24.97
C ARG A 490 1.13 15.81 -25.06
N ILE A 491 0.38 16.85 -24.67
CA ILE A 491 0.84 18.25 -24.71
C ILE A 491 2.10 18.43 -23.88
N TYR A 492 2.19 17.76 -22.70
CA TYR A 492 3.32 17.91 -21.79
C TYR A 492 4.41 16.81 -21.97
N GLY A 493 4.37 16.06 -23.09
CA GLY A 493 5.40 15.08 -23.46
C GLY A 493 5.55 13.96 -22.44
N ARG A 494 4.43 13.38 -21.96
CA ARG A 494 4.39 12.32 -20.95
C ARG A 494 3.72 11.02 -21.43
N LEU A 495 3.52 10.88 -22.77
CA LEU A 495 3.00 9.64 -23.39
C LEU A 495 4.03 8.50 -23.38
#